data_d1c807dbbce19d4deeaccdc8cf86b76f
#
_entry.id   d1c807dbbce19d4deeaccdc8cf86b76f
#
_cell.length_a   1.000
_cell.length_b   1.000
_cell.length_c   1.000
_cell.angle_alpha   90.00
_cell.angle_beta   90.00
_cell.angle_gamma   90.00
#
_symmetry.space_group_name_H-M   'P 1'
#
loop_
_entity.id
_entity.type
_entity.pdbx_description
1 polymer ?
#
loop_
_entity_poly.entity_id
_entity_poly.type
_entity_poly.pdbx_seq_one_letter_code
_entity_poly.pdbx_strand_id
1 'polypeptide(L)'
;MIKLENWNEVTKGLYRYVISPGACYEIHVMYHAKDTDILTANASLYIVGDWHSSNESEHFERELLLNGPLCACLEKAIEDNKENNKND
;
A
#
# COMPACT_ATOMS: atom_id res chain seq x y z
N MET A 1 -1.13 7.57 -13.34
CA MET A 1 -2.01 7.39 -12.17
C MET A 1 -1.93 5.94 -11.68
N ILE A 2 -1.73 5.75 -10.39
CA ILE A 2 -1.64 4.41 -9.81
C ILE A 2 -3.06 3.86 -9.62
N LYS A 3 -3.33 2.72 -10.21
CA LYS A 3 -4.62 2.04 -10.09
C LYS A 3 -4.41 0.74 -9.33
N LEU A 4 -5.48 0.21 -8.74
CA LEU A 4 -5.40 -1.05 -8.01
C LEU A 4 -4.79 -2.17 -8.85
N GLU A 5 -5.07 -2.19 -10.14
CA GLU A 5 -4.51 -3.19 -11.07
C GLU A 5 -3.00 -3.13 -11.20
N ASN A 6 -2.37 -2.01 -10.80
CA ASN A 6 -0.92 -1.86 -10.80
C ASN A 6 -0.28 -2.42 -9.53
N TRP A 7 -1.09 -2.77 -8.56
CA TRP A 7 -0.62 -3.33 -7.29
C TRP A 7 -0.57 -4.83 -7.37
N ASN A 8 0.38 -5.42 -6.69
CA ASN A 8 0.50 -6.87 -6.60
C ASN A 8 -0.30 -7.37 -5.39
N GLU A 9 -1.27 -8.23 -5.64
CA GLU A 9 -2.01 -8.88 -4.56
C GLU A 9 -1.16 -10.06 -4.05
N VAL A 10 -0.52 -9.86 -2.92
CA VAL A 10 0.39 -10.85 -2.33
C VAL A 10 -0.39 -12.02 -1.74
N THR A 11 -1.41 -11.70 -0.97
CA THR A 11 -2.40 -12.64 -0.47
C THR A 11 -3.74 -11.93 -0.51
N LYS A 12 -4.81 -12.67 -0.26
CA LYS A 12 -6.15 -12.08 -0.30
C LYS A 12 -6.26 -10.90 0.66
N GLY A 13 -6.54 -9.73 0.13
CA GLY A 13 -6.69 -8.51 0.91
C GLY A 13 -5.41 -7.76 1.21
N LEU A 14 -4.26 -8.27 0.76
CA LEU A 14 -2.98 -7.59 0.95
C LEU A 14 -2.40 -7.21 -0.41
N TYR A 15 -2.28 -5.92 -0.65
CA TYR A 15 -1.74 -5.37 -1.89
C TYR A 15 -0.42 -4.65 -1.62
N ARG A 16 0.52 -4.80 -2.54
CA ARG A 16 1.84 -4.17 -2.42
C ARG A 16 2.23 -3.48 -3.71
N TYR A 17 2.79 -2.29 -3.59
CA TYR A 17 3.32 -1.53 -4.71
C TYR A 17 4.76 -1.12 -4.40
N VAL A 18 5.71 -1.70 -5.11
CA VAL A 18 7.14 -1.45 -4.87
C VAL A 18 7.52 -0.10 -5.48
N ILE A 19 8.10 0.78 -4.65
CA ILE A 19 8.54 2.11 -5.06
C ILE A 19 10.02 2.07 -5.46
N SER A 20 10.81 1.37 -4.68
CA SER A 20 12.25 1.27 -4.85
C SER A 20 12.73 -0.02 -4.21
N PRO A 21 14.01 -0.41 -4.38
CA PRO A 21 14.50 -1.65 -3.79
C PRO A 21 14.34 -1.78 -2.28
N GLY A 22 14.20 -0.69 -1.56
CA GLY A 22 14.05 -0.76 -0.11
C GLY A 22 12.74 -0.22 0.42
N ALA A 23 11.77 0.06 -0.44
CA ALA A 23 10.52 0.67 0.01
C ALA A 23 9.34 0.24 -0.85
N CYS A 24 8.20 0.10 -0.22
CA CYS A 24 6.95 -0.18 -0.92
C CYS A 24 5.77 0.38 -0.15
N TYR A 25 4.64 0.50 -0.83
CA TYR A 25 3.37 0.74 -0.16
C TYR A 25 2.65 -0.59 0.03
N GLU A 26 1.94 -0.71 1.14
CA GLU A 26 1.06 -1.85 1.39
C GLU A 26 -0.34 -1.35 1.72
N ILE A 27 -1.34 -2.01 1.18
CA ILE A 27 -2.73 -1.77 1.53
C ILE A 27 -3.29 -3.07 2.11
N HIS A 28 -3.85 -2.96 3.32
CA HIS A 28 -4.52 -4.08 3.98
C HIS A 28 -6.01 -3.82 3.94
N VAL A 29 -6.73 -4.61 3.17
CA VAL A 29 -8.19 -4.51 3.11
C VAL A 29 -8.76 -5.23 4.33
N MET A 30 -9.46 -4.48 5.18
CA MET A 30 -9.97 -5.02 6.45
C MET A 30 -11.39 -5.55 6.34
N TYR A 31 -12.21 -4.92 5.51
CA TYR A 31 -13.59 -5.34 5.34
C TYR A 31 -14.11 -4.92 3.97
N HIS A 32 -14.76 -5.85 3.31
CA HIS A 32 -15.39 -5.62 2.02
C HIS A 32 -16.78 -6.24 2.03
N ALA A 33 -17.79 -5.40 1.95
CA ALA A 33 -19.17 -5.87 1.86
C ALA A 33 -19.37 -6.58 0.53
N LYS A 34 -20.07 -7.69 0.57
CA LYS A 34 -20.14 -8.67 -0.52
C LYS A 34 -20.63 -8.12 -1.85
N ASP A 35 -21.54 -7.15 -1.83
CA ASP A 35 -22.19 -6.64 -3.03
C ASP A 35 -21.75 -5.22 -3.36
N THR A 36 -20.62 -4.77 -2.83
CA THR A 36 -20.11 -3.42 -3.07
C THR A 36 -18.82 -3.47 -3.86
N ASP A 37 -18.48 -2.34 -4.48
CA ASP A 37 -17.23 -2.16 -5.19
C ASP A 37 -16.07 -2.26 -4.18
N ILE A 38 -15.03 -3.01 -4.53
CA ILE A 38 -13.85 -3.13 -3.67
C ILE A 38 -13.21 -1.77 -3.36
N LEU A 39 -13.37 -0.79 -4.24
CA LEU A 39 -12.83 0.55 -4.02
C LEU A 39 -13.45 1.25 -2.81
N THR A 40 -14.60 0.79 -2.36
CA THR A 40 -15.24 1.31 -1.16
C THR A 40 -14.92 0.48 0.10
N ALA A 41 -14.14 -0.58 -0.05
CA ALA A 41 -13.76 -1.44 1.06
C ALA A 41 -12.95 -0.67 2.10
N ASN A 42 -13.16 -0.98 3.37
CA ASN A 42 -12.39 -0.38 4.45
C ASN A 42 -10.97 -0.95 4.45
N ALA A 43 -9.99 -0.07 4.41
CA ALA A 43 -8.59 -0.47 4.23
C ALA A 43 -7.64 0.43 5.00
N SER A 44 -6.41 -0.03 5.13
CA SER A 44 -5.32 0.75 5.74
C SER A 44 -4.15 0.79 4.77
N LEU A 45 -3.59 1.97 4.59
CA LEU A 45 -2.42 2.18 3.75
C LEU A 45 -1.20 2.38 4.63
N TYR A 46 -0.14 1.63 4.33
CA TYR A 46 1.14 1.75 5.01
C TYR A 46 2.24 2.04 4.00
N ILE A 47 3.25 2.80 4.43
CA ILE A 47 4.52 2.82 3.74
C ILE A 47 5.47 1.89 4.50
N VAL A 48 6.17 1.04 3.77
CA VAL A 48 7.09 0.06 4.33
C VAL A 48 8.49 0.40 3.86
N GLY A 49 9.36 0.74 4.81
CA GLY A 49 10.75 1.05 4.52
C GLY A 49 11.68 -0.01 5.07
N ASP A 50 12.94 0.09 4.68
CA ASP A 50 14.00 -0.82 5.14
C ASP A 50 13.65 -2.28 4.94
N TRP A 51 13.04 -2.57 3.81
CA TRP A 51 12.66 -3.92 3.47
C TRP A 51 13.91 -4.69 3.06
N HIS A 52 14.38 -5.54 3.94
CA HIS A 52 15.48 -6.43 3.66
C HIS A 52 14.98 -7.86 3.61
N SER A 53 15.17 -8.46 2.47
CA SER A 53 14.92 -9.87 2.30
C SER A 53 16.16 -10.62 2.76
N SER A 54 16.35 -10.76 4.06
CA SER A 54 17.40 -11.61 4.59
C SER A 54 16.76 -12.88 5.12
N ASN A 55 17.51 -13.95 5.07
CA ASN A 55 17.01 -15.26 5.48
C ASN A 55 16.78 -15.38 7.00
N GLU A 56 17.25 -14.43 7.76
CA GLU A 56 17.24 -14.56 9.22
C GLU A 56 16.21 -13.69 9.92
N SER A 57 15.90 -12.54 9.37
CA SER A 57 14.85 -11.70 9.95
C SER A 57 14.38 -10.70 8.94
N GLU A 58 13.08 -10.61 8.78
CA GLU A 58 12.48 -9.59 7.98
C GLU A 58 12.10 -8.45 8.90
N HIS A 59 12.89 -7.39 8.87
CA HIS A 59 12.59 -6.18 9.60
C HIS A 59 11.98 -5.17 8.65
N PHE A 60 10.69 -4.93 8.84
CA PHE A 60 9.98 -3.92 8.08
C PHE A 60 9.55 -2.82 9.03
N GLU A 61 9.89 -1.59 8.70
CA GLU A 61 9.31 -0.46 9.39
C GLU A 61 8.07 -0.05 8.61
N ARG A 62 6.92 -0.18 9.24
CA ARG A 62 5.65 0.19 8.66
C ARG A 62 5.13 1.45 9.32
N GLU A 63 4.76 2.41 8.50
CA GLU A 63 4.13 3.64 8.97
C GLU A 63 2.75 3.73 8.36
N LEU A 64 1.74 3.88 9.20
CA LEU A 64 0.37 4.04 8.74
C LEU A 64 0.19 5.44 8.13
N LEU A 65 -0.28 5.48 6.88
CA LEU A 65 -0.52 6.73 6.17
C LEU A 65 -2.00 7.11 6.18
N LEU A 66 -2.89 6.13 6.09
CA LEU A 66 -4.31 6.41 6.00
C LEU A 66 -5.13 5.18 6.36
N ASN A 67 -6.21 5.39 7.11
CA ASN A 67 -7.30 4.43 7.28
C ASN A 67 -8.52 4.99 6.58
N GLY A 68 -9.12 4.22 5.69
CA GLY A 68 -10.29 4.68 4.98
C GLY A 68 -10.65 3.76 3.84
N PRO A 69 -11.54 4.21 2.93
CA PRO A 69 -11.89 3.38 1.79
C PRO A 69 -10.68 3.16 0.88
N LEU A 70 -10.65 2.02 0.21
CA LEU A 70 -9.53 1.65 -0.66
C LEU A 70 -9.20 2.75 -1.69
N CYS A 71 -10.22 3.37 -2.27
CA CYS A 71 -9.99 4.47 -3.24
C CYS A 71 -9.20 5.62 -2.62
N ALA A 72 -9.51 5.98 -1.38
CA ALA A 72 -8.77 7.04 -0.68
C ALA A 72 -7.34 6.60 -0.38
N CYS A 73 -7.13 5.34 -0.06
CA CYS A 73 -5.78 4.79 0.15
C CYS A 73 -4.95 4.87 -1.13
N LEU A 74 -5.54 4.54 -2.27
CA LEU A 74 -4.86 4.64 -3.56
C LEU A 74 -4.48 6.08 -3.88
N GLU A 75 -5.39 7.03 -3.64
CA GLU A 75 -5.11 8.44 -3.86
C GLU A 75 -4.01 8.95 -2.94
N LYS A 76 -4.03 8.53 -1.68
CA LYS A 76 -3.00 8.91 -0.71
C LYS A 76 -1.64 8.37 -1.10
N ALA A 77 -1.58 7.16 -1.60
CA ALA A 77 -0.32 6.56 -2.08
C ALA A 77 0.26 7.36 -3.25
N ILE A 78 -0.59 7.77 -4.19
CA ILE A 78 -0.16 8.59 -5.32
C ILE A 78 0.40 9.93 -4.83
N GLU A 79 -0.31 10.58 -3.93
CA GLU A 79 0.09 11.87 -3.38
C GLU A 79 1.42 11.76 -2.64
N ASP A 80 1.55 10.75 -1.78
CA ASP A 80 2.77 10.52 -1.02
C ASP A 80 3.96 10.23 -1.94
N ASN A 81 3.73 9.43 -2.96
CA ASN A 81 4.78 9.09 -3.93
C ASN A 81 5.25 10.31 -4.71
N LYS A 82 4.34 11.21 -5.06
CA LYS A 82 4.70 12.46 -5.74
C LYS A 82 5.56 13.35 -4.86
N GLU A 83 5.21 13.46 -3.58
CA GLU A 83 5.99 14.27 -2.65
C GLU A 83 7.39 13.73 -2.46
N ASN A 84 7.53 12.41 -2.37
CA ASN A 84 8.83 11.78 -2.19
C ASN A 84 9.71 11.86 -3.43
N ASN A 85 9.13 12.00 -4.61
CA ASN A 85 9.88 12.12 -5.85
C ASN A 85 10.17 13.58 -6.24
N LYS A 86 9.69 14.51 -5.46
CA LYS A 86 9.75 15.94 -5.81
C LYS A 86 11.14 16.53 -5.69
N ASN A 87 12.05 15.87 -4.99
CA ASN A 87 13.40 16.36 -4.73
C ASN A 87 14.46 15.78 -5.66
N ASP A 88 14.04 15.07 -6.65
CA ASP A 88 14.98 14.50 -7.64
C ASP A 88 15.36 15.48 -8.73
#